data_9fbd317cc78e58459aa86994ad9fcb89
#
_entry.id   9fbd317cc78e58459aa86994ad9fcb89
#
_cell.length_a   1.000
_cell.length_b   1.000
_cell.length_c   1.000
_cell.angle_alpha   90.00
_cell.angle_beta   90.00
_cell.angle_gamma   90.00
#
_symmetry.space_group_name_H-M   'P 1'
#
loop_
_entity.id
_entity.type
_entity.pdbx_description
1 polymer ?
#
loop_
_entity_poly.entity_id
_entity_poly.type
_entity_poly.pdbx_seq_one_letter_code
_entity_poly.pdbx_strand_id
1 'polypeptide(L)'
;MRLLVLNANTSEFVTRRVADAVRAMASPGTEIVEATGSFGGRVIGTWTEMAIGEHAAVELMARHAPGCDAVLVAVSWDTGLRAGRELLPIPVVAMTEAALLTARQLGGRFGFVTFDARSMALYRTLIEGHGFGARLAAWRVVDSRAVYTPEGALAVDAQVADAINDMAERDGIEVAVISGAVMAGAGPRLQPRCVVPVVEGMAAAFRQAEALVRLGAAKARTGAFAAPAGRESTGIGDALAAALRGDGGGKG
;
A
#
# COMPACT_ATOMS: atom_id res chain seq x y z
N MET A 1 14.72 8.38 10.29
CA MET A 1 13.63 8.60 9.31
C MET A 1 12.31 8.67 10.05
N ARG A 2 11.46 9.63 9.72
CA ARG A 2 10.08 9.74 10.25
C ARG A 2 9.11 9.35 9.16
N LEU A 3 8.39 8.24 9.34
CA LEU A 3 7.53 7.63 8.32
C LEU A 3 6.07 7.69 8.74
N LEU A 4 5.22 8.28 7.90
CA LEU A 4 3.77 8.19 8.07
C LEU A 4 3.26 6.86 7.48
N VAL A 5 2.70 6.01 8.32
CA VAL A 5 1.94 4.81 7.91
C VAL A 5 0.46 5.17 7.92
N LEU A 6 -0.10 5.26 6.72
CA LEU A 6 -1.45 5.77 6.49
C LEU A 6 -2.39 4.65 6.09
N ASN A 7 -3.46 4.47 6.86
CA ASN A 7 -4.57 3.60 6.53
C ASN A 7 -5.85 4.42 6.28
N ALA A 8 -6.30 4.47 5.05
CA ALA A 8 -7.46 5.27 4.63
C ALA A 8 -8.82 4.69 5.05
N ASN A 9 -8.87 3.43 5.50
CA ASN A 9 -10.08 2.87 6.11
C ASN A 9 -10.16 3.17 7.61
N THR A 10 -11.29 2.87 8.26
CA THR A 10 -11.53 3.19 9.67
C THR A 10 -11.13 2.08 10.64
N SER A 11 -10.34 1.10 10.21
CA SER A 11 -9.91 -0.03 11.04
C SER A 11 -8.58 0.26 11.74
N GLU A 12 -8.63 0.69 12.98
CA GLU A 12 -7.42 0.84 13.82
C GLU A 12 -6.65 -0.49 13.99
N PHE A 13 -7.34 -1.62 13.98
CA PHE A 13 -6.70 -2.94 14.01
C PHE A 13 -5.74 -3.11 12.84
N VAL A 14 -6.16 -2.75 11.62
CA VAL A 14 -5.32 -2.84 10.42
C VAL A 14 -4.14 -1.87 10.53
N THR A 15 -4.38 -0.62 10.97
CA THR A 15 -3.33 0.36 11.15
C THR A 15 -2.25 -0.13 12.11
N ARG A 16 -2.63 -0.61 13.30
CA ARG A 16 -1.69 -1.15 14.30
C ARG A 16 -0.91 -2.34 13.75
N ARG A 17 -1.59 -3.30 13.10
CA ARG A 17 -0.95 -4.48 12.53
C ARG A 17 0.12 -4.12 11.50
N VAL A 18 -0.20 -3.19 10.61
CA VAL A 18 0.76 -2.70 9.61
C VAL A 18 1.93 -1.97 10.28
N ALA A 19 1.63 -1.06 11.21
CA ALA A 19 2.66 -0.31 11.92
C ALA A 19 3.61 -1.22 12.70
N ASP A 20 3.08 -2.26 13.35
CA ASP A 20 3.90 -3.25 14.07
C ASP A 20 4.78 -4.07 13.13
N ALA A 21 4.25 -4.47 11.96
CA ALA A 21 5.05 -5.14 10.94
C ALA A 21 6.18 -4.23 10.41
N VAL A 22 5.91 -2.93 10.22
CA VAL A 22 6.91 -1.95 9.81
C VAL A 22 7.95 -1.75 10.91
N ARG A 23 7.54 -1.60 12.18
CA ARG A 23 8.47 -1.47 13.33
C ARG A 23 9.41 -2.66 13.45
N ALA A 24 8.90 -3.87 13.25
CA ALA A 24 9.69 -5.09 13.35
C ALA A 24 10.85 -5.16 12.33
N MET A 25 10.73 -4.45 11.20
CA MET A 25 11.77 -4.42 10.16
C MET A 25 12.51 -3.09 10.06
N ALA A 26 12.09 -2.07 10.82
CA ALA A 26 12.65 -0.74 10.75
C ALA A 26 14.07 -0.66 11.32
N SER A 27 14.90 0.16 10.68
CA SER A 27 16.23 0.48 11.22
C SER A 27 16.13 1.29 12.51
N PRO A 28 17.08 1.16 13.45
CA PRO A 28 17.11 2.00 14.66
C PRO A 28 17.01 3.49 14.34
N GLY A 29 16.21 4.21 15.11
CA GLY A 29 15.97 5.64 14.90
C GLY A 29 14.88 5.96 13.88
N THR A 30 14.17 4.96 13.34
CA THR A 30 12.98 5.20 12.53
C THR A 30 11.76 5.44 13.44
N GLU A 31 11.14 6.60 13.31
CA GLU A 31 9.89 6.96 13.97
C GLU A 31 8.70 6.63 13.05
N ILE A 32 7.71 5.93 13.59
CA ILE A 32 6.48 5.59 12.85
C ILE A 32 5.33 6.44 13.38
N VAL A 33 4.77 7.25 12.50
CA VAL A 33 3.53 8.01 12.71
C VAL A 33 2.38 7.20 12.14
N GLU A 34 1.39 6.87 12.96
CA GLU A 34 0.21 6.12 12.52
C GLU A 34 -0.95 7.06 12.24
N ALA A 35 -1.66 6.83 11.12
CA ALA A 35 -2.88 7.55 10.80
C ALA A 35 -3.95 6.59 10.28
N THR A 36 -5.14 6.67 10.89
CA THR A 36 -6.32 5.88 10.52
C THR A 36 -7.41 6.81 10.02
N GLY A 37 -8.13 6.41 8.97
CA GLY A 37 -9.28 7.15 8.46
C GLY A 37 -10.35 7.39 9.54
N SER A 38 -10.85 8.61 9.63
CA SER A 38 -11.92 8.99 10.58
C SER A 38 -13.33 8.80 10.02
N PHE A 39 -13.44 8.54 8.72
CA PHE A 39 -14.70 8.30 8.01
C PHE A 39 -14.50 7.31 6.87
N GLY A 40 -15.60 6.75 6.35
CA GLY A 40 -15.60 5.73 5.31
C GLY A 40 -15.81 4.32 5.84
N GLY A 41 -15.47 3.32 5.05
CA GLY A 41 -15.64 1.91 5.39
C GLY A 41 -14.54 1.39 6.34
N ARG A 42 -14.86 0.35 7.11
CA ARG A 42 -13.85 -0.41 7.87
C ARG A 42 -12.92 -1.22 6.96
N VAL A 43 -13.37 -1.51 5.75
CA VAL A 43 -12.63 -2.17 4.68
C VAL A 43 -12.95 -1.42 3.39
N ILE A 44 -11.98 -1.27 2.51
CA ILE A 44 -12.17 -0.73 1.17
C ILE A 44 -12.16 -1.94 0.22
N GLY A 45 -13.31 -2.27 -0.37
CA GLY A 45 -13.49 -3.45 -1.25
C GLY A 45 -14.37 -3.17 -2.47
N THR A 46 -14.83 -1.92 -2.65
CA THR A 46 -15.66 -1.49 -3.76
C THR A 46 -15.18 -0.15 -4.33
N TRP A 47 -15.56 0.18 -5.56
CA TRP A 47 -15.25 1.47 -6.17
C TRP A 47 -15.78 2.66 -5.38
N THR A 48 -16.98 2.52 -4.80
CA THR A 48 -17.57 3.57 -3.95
C THR A 48 -16.76 3.78 -2.68
N GLU A 49 -16.37 2.70 -2.01
CA GLU A 49 -15.53 2.78 -0.82
C GLU A 49 -14.14 3.31 -1.15
N MET A 50 -13.61 2.99 -2.35
CA MET A 50 -12.34 3.53 -2.82
C MET A 50 -12.41 5.05 -3.00
N ALA A 51 -13.45 5.59 -3.64
CA ALA A 51 -13.62 7.03 -3.83
C ALA A 51 -13.69 7.78 -2.49
N ILE A 52 -14.39 7.21 -1.50
CA ILE A 52 -14.45 7.75 -0.12
C ILE A 52 -13.07 7.63 0.55
N GLY A 53 -12.40 6.49 0.38
CA GLY A 53 -11.07 6.24 0.93
C GLY A 53 -10.00 7.15 0.33
N GLU A 54 -10.09 7.51 -0.95
CA GLU A 54 -9.18 8.47 -1.57
C GLU A 54 -9.29 9.86 -0.91
N HIS A 55 -10.51 10.33 -0.63
CA HIS A 55 -10.71 11.55 0.15
C HIS A 55 -10.12 11.43 1.55
N ALA A 56 -10.40 10.33 2.27
CA ALA A 56 -9.83 10.10 3.58
C ALA A 56 -8.28 10.08 3.56
N ALA A 57 -7.69 9.48 2.52
CA ALA A 57 -6.23 9.42 2.38
C ALA A 57 -5.61 10.82 2.22
N VAL A 58 -6.16 11.68 1.37
CA VAL A 58 -5.59 13.04 1.18
C VAL A 58 -5.78 13.92 2.40
N GLU A 59 -6.89 13.78 3.14
CA GLU A 59 -7.09 14.45 4.43
C GLU A 59 -6.03 14.04 5.46
N LEU A 60 -5.77 12.73 5.57
CA LEU A 60 -4.73 12.22 6.48
C LEU A 60 -3.33 12.67 6.07
N MET A 61 -3.02 12.66 4.76
CA MET A 61 -1.74 13.13 4.24
C MET A 61 -1.53 14.60 4.56
N ALA A 62 -2.49 15.46 4.28
CA ALA A 62 -2.38 16.88 4.57
C ALA A 62 -2.16 17.18 6.06
N ARG A 63 -2.81 16.40 6.93
CA ARG A 63 -2.74 16.59 8.40
C ARG A 63 -1.47 16.01 9.02
N HIS A 64 -1.01 14.83 8.59
CA HIS A 64 0.00 14.05 9.30
C HIS A 64 1.35 13.96 8.59
N ALA A 65 1.44 14.28 7.29
CA ALA A 65 2.70 14.24 6.56
C ALA A 65 3.68 15.38 6.87
N PRO A 66 3.24 16.57 7.35
CA PRO A 66 4.21 17.60 7.72
C PRO A 66 5.25 17.11 8.73
N GLY A 67 6.54 17.29 8.40
CA GLY A 67 7.66 16.81 9.20
C GLY A 67 7.97 15.32 9.08
N CYS A 68 7.31 14.57 8.19
CA CYS A 68 7.69 13.21 7.82
C CYS A 68 8.65 13.23 6.61
N ASP A 69 9.47 12.18 6.52
CA ASP A 69 10.41 11.98 5.40
C ASP A 69 9.76 11.22 4.23
N ALA A 70 8.74 10.40 4.51
CA ALA A 70 7.97 9.66 3.51
C ALA A 70 6.59 9.27 4.03
N VAL A 71 5.69 8.91 3.11
CA VAL A 71 4.37 8.34 3.40
C VAL A 71 4.29 6.93 2.83
N LEU A 72 3.78 6.00 3.64
CA LEU A 72 3.48 4.64 3.26
C LEU A 72 1.96 4.44 3.30
N VAL A 73 1.35 4.23 2.13
CA VAL A 73 -0.09 3.96 2.01
C VAL A 73 -0.36 2.49 2.29
N ALA A 74 -0.96 2.22 3.44
CA ALA A 74 -1.23 0.88 3.96
C ALA A 74 -2.62 0.36 3.57
N VAL A 75 -3.00 0.56 2.31
CA VAL A 75 -4.23 0.07 1.71
C VAL A 75 -3.91 -0.65 0.42
N SER A 76 -4.38 -1.87 0.28
CA SER A 76 -4.05 -2.72 -0.87
C SER A 76 -4.48 -2.19 -2.24
N TRP A 77 -5.37 -1.22 -2.28
CA TRP A 77 -5.82 -0.55 -3.49
C TRP A 77 -4.95 0.64 -3.89
N ASP A 78 -3.83 0.87 -3.18
CA ASP A 78 -2.97 2.05 -3.34
C ASP A 78 -3.77 3.37 -3.28
N THR A 79 -4.76 3.38 -2.38
CA THR A 79 -5.79 4.43 -2.26
C THR A 79 -5.17 5.78 -1.95
N GLY A 80 -5.36 6.76 -2.83
CA GLY A 80 -4.81 8.10 -2.70
C GLY A 80 -3.34 8.25 -3.14
N LEU A 81 -2.70 7.20 -3.69
CA LEU A 81 -1.28 7.23 -4.09
C LEU A 81 -0.97 8.38 -5.06
N ARG A 82 -1.74 8.51 -6.15
CA ARG A 82 -1.50 9.55 -7.17
C ARG A 82 -1.72 10.94 -6.61
N ALA A 83 -2.82 11.14 -5.89
CA ALA A 83 -3.13 12.41 -5.23
C ALA A 83 -2.07 12.76 -4.16
N GLY A 84 -1.59 11.79 -3.40
CA GLY A 84 -0.50 11.99 -2.45
C GLY A 84 0.81 12.43 -3.11
N ARG A 85 1.17 11.82 -4.23
CA ARG A 85 2.34 12.22 -5.02
C ARG A 85 2.21 13.61 -5.63
N GLU A 86 1.00 14.04 -5.95
CA GLU A 86 0.73 15.40 -6.37
C GLU A 86 0.81 16.38 -5.20
N LEU A 87 0.18 16.04 -4.07
CA LEU A 87 0.02 16.92 -2.91
C LEU A 87 1.33 17.14 -2.14
N LEU A 88 2.12 16.07 -1.91
CA LEU A 88 3.23 16.08 -0.96
C LEU A 88 4.60 16.29 -1.63
N PRO A 89 5.53 17.02 -0.98
CA PRO A 89 6.90 17.18 -1.47
C PRO A 89 7.82 15.97 -1.18
N ILE A 90 7.36 15.01 -0.39
CA ILE A 90 8.09 13.82 0.06
C ILE A 90 7.63 12.57 -0.69
N PRO A 91 8.43 11.49 -0.73
CA PRO A 91 8.03 10.23 -1.34
C PRO A 91 6.73 9.67 -0.76
N VAL A 92 5.82 9.24 -1.64
CA VAL A 92 4.61 8.49 -1.29
C VAL A 92 4.70 7.13 -1.97
N VAL A 93 4.70 6.07 -1.17
CA VAL A 93 4.83 4.67 -1.60
C VAL A 93 3.59 3.90 -1.16
N ALA A 94 3.04 3.10 -2.05
CA ALA A 94 1.90 2.26 -1.74
C ALA A 94 2.23 0.78 -1.89
N MET A 95 1.51 -0.06 -1.15
CA MET A 95 1.90 -1.45 -0.95
C MET A 95 1.77 -2.33 -2.20
N THR A 96 0.76 -2.14 -3.04
CA THR A 96 0.58 -3.00 -4.21
C THR A 96 1.54 -2.61 -5.33
N GLU A 97 1.69 -1.32 -5.65
CA GLU A 97 2.70 -0.88 -6.60
C GLU A 97 4.10 -1.34 -6.18
N ALA A 98 4.45 -1.18 -4.90
CA ALA A 98 5.75 -1.62 -4.38
C ALA A 98 5.96 -3.13 -4.49
N ALA A 99 4.92 -3.93 -4.24
CA ALA A 99 4.99 -5.38 -4.43
C ALA A 99 5.22 -5.75 -5.89
N LEU A 100 4.51 -5.11 -6.83
CA LEU A 100 4.65 -5.36 -8.26
C LEU A 100 6.05 -4.99 -8.79
N LEU A 101 6.59 -3.84 -8.36
CA LEU A 101 7.96 -3.42 -8.67
C LEU A 101 8.99 -4.42 -8.14
N THR A 102 8.83 -4.87 -6.89
CA THR A 102 9.71 -5.88 -6.29
C THR A 102 9.58 -7.23 -7.00
N ALA A 103 8.37 -7.68 -7.27
CA ALA A 103 8.12 -8.92 -8.00
C ALA A 103 8.79 -8.91 -9.38
N ARG A 104 8.77 -7.76 -10.08
CA ARG A 104 9.43 -7.60 -11.38
C ARG A 104 10.93 -7.80 -11.33
N GLN A 105 11.56 -7.51 -10.20
CA GLN A 105 13.01 -7.72 -10.01
C GLN A 105 13.34 -9.20 -9.71
N LEU A 106 12.39 -9.98 -9.21
CA LEU A 106 12.56 -11.37 -8.80
C LEU A 106 12.14 -12.39 -9.86
N GLY A 107 11.25 -12.00 -10.78
CA GLY A 107 10.77 -12.88 -11.85
C GLY A 107 10.08 -12.15 -12.99
N GLY A 108 9.93 -12.83 -14.11
CA GLY A 108 9.25 -12.33 -15.31
C GLY A 108 7.74 -12.45 -15.23
N ARG A 109 7.24 -13.45 -14.51
CA ARG A 109 5.82 -13.82 -14.39
C ARG A 109 5.44 -13.96 -12.92
N PHE A 110 4.39 -13.29 -12.50
CA PHE A 110 3.94 -13.37 -11.11
C PHE A 110 2.53 -13.95 -10.96
N GLY A 111 2.32 -14.64 -9.85
CA GLY A 111 1.00 -15.01 -9.34
C GLY A 111 0.52 -14.00 -8.31
N PHE A 112 -0.79 -13.85 -8.19
CA PHE A 112 -1.41 -12.94 -7.23
C PHE A 112 -2.41 -13.68 -6.33
N VAL A 113 -2.28 -13.52 -5.01
CA VAL A 113 -3.19 -14.12 -4.03
C VAL A 113 -4.06 -13.05 -3.41
N THR A 114 -5.38 -13.27 -3.42
CA THR A 114 -6.38 -12.43 -2.73
C THR A 114 -7.24 -13.25 -1.78
N PHE A 115 -8.02 -12.56 -0.95
CA PHE A 115 -8.86 -13.16 0.08
C PHE A 115 -10.37 -12.97 -0.17
N ASP A 116 -10.73 -12.40 -1.32
CA ASP A 116 -12.11 -12.18 -1.76
C ASP A 116 -12.19 -12.19 -3.28
N ALA A 117 -13.12 -12.98 -3.82
CA ALA A 117 -13.33 -13.09 -5.26
C ALA A 117 -13.83 -11.77 -5.90
N ARG A 118 -14.64 -10.99 -5.17
CA ARG A 118 -15.14 -9.71 -5.66
C ARG A 118 -14.01 -8.71 -5.90
N SER A 119 -12.96 -8.78 -5.10
CA SER A 119 -11.81 -7.89 -5.19
C SER A 119 -10.93 -8.14 -6.43
N MET A 120 -11.05 -9.29 -7.09
CA MET A 120 -10.24 -9.63 -8.27
C MET A 120 -10.31 -8.58 -9.38
N ALA A 121 -11.52 -8.12 -9.72
CA ALA A 121 -11.70 -7.15 -10.81
C ALA A 121 -11.01 -5.82 -10.52
N LEU A 122 -11.09 -5.35 -9.27
CA LEU A 122 -10.44 -4.12 -8.85
C LEU A 122 -8.91 -4.27 -8.89
N TYR A 123 -8.36 -5.37 -8.35
CA TYR A 123 -6.91 -5.61 -8.42
C TYR A 123 -6.40 -5.76 -9.85
N ARG A 124 -7.17 -6.39 -10.74
CA ARG A 124 -6.80 -6.47 -12.16
C ARG A 124 -6.64 -5.07 -12.75
N THR A 125 -7.64 -4.19 -12.54
CA THR A 125 -7.57 -2.79 -12.98
C THR A 125 -6.37 -2.05 -12.40
N LEU A 126 -6.07 -2.28 -11.12
CA LEU A 126 -4.91 -1.67 -10.44
C LEU A 126 -3.58 -2.17 -11.05
N ILE A 127 -3.42 -3.48 -11.21
CA ILE A 127 -2.22 -4.12 -11.78
C ILE A 127 -2.00 -3.65 -13.22
N GLU A 128 -3.06 -3.59 -14.03
CA GLU A 128 -3.04 -3.07 -15.41
C GLU A 128 -2.68 -1.58 -15.42
N GLY A 129 -3.28 -0.79 -14.53
CA GLY A 129 -3.01 0.64 -14.36
C GLY A 129 -1.57 0.97 -13.95
N HIS A 130 -0.89 0.05 -13.27
CA HIS A 130 0.54 0.12 -12.97
C HIS A 130 1.44 -0.44 -14.10
N GLY A 131 0.86 -0.95 -15.20
CA GLY A 131 1.60 -1.48 -16.34
C GLY A 131 2.12 -2.91 -16.18
N PHE A 132 1.59 -3.68 -15.21
CA PHE A 132 2.04 -5.04 -14.93
C PHE A 132 1.09 -6.14 -15.42
N GLY A 133 -0.03 -5.79 -16.06
CA GLY A 133 -1.05 -6.76 -16.51
C GLY A 133 -0.52 -7.91 -17.34
N ALA A 134 0.40 -7.65 -18.29
CA ALA A 134 1.00 -8.67 -19.14
C ALA A 134 1.91 -9.68 -18.39
N ARG A 135 2.25 -9.41 -17.12
CA ARG A 135 3.11 -10.28 -16.29
C ARG A 135 2.32 -11.08 -15.27
N LEU A 136 1.04 -10.76 -15.08
CA LEU A 136 0.14 -11.53 -14.22
C LEU A 136 -0.19 -12.86 -14.90
N ALA A 137 0.46 -13.93 -14.47
CA ALA A 137 0.30 -15.26 -15.06
C ALA A 137 -0.82 -16.06 -14.42
N ALA A 138 -1.05 -15.89 -13.13
CA ALA A 138 -2.04 -16.65 -12.38
C ALA A 138 -2.65 -15.86 -11.24
N TRP A 139 -3.81 -16.33 -10.79
CA TRP A 139 -4.54 -15.76 -9.68
C TRP A 139 -5.18 -16.85 -8.83
N ARG A 140 -5.07 -16.72 -7.49
CA ARG A 140 -5.82 -17.59 -6.57
C ARG A 140 -6.54 -16.75 -5.53
N VAL A 141 -7.73 -17.18 -5.19
CA VAL A 141 -8.52 -16.62 -4.11
C VAL A 141 -8.48 -17.60 -2.95
N VAL A 142 -7.93 -17.17 -1.83
CA VAL A 142 -8.03 -17.89 -0.56
C VAL A 142 -9.21 -17.26 0.17
N ASP A 143 -10.41 -17.80 -0.06
CA ASP A 143 -11.64 -17.26 0.54
C ASP A 143 -11.65 -17.54 2.04
N SER A 144 -11.23 -16.56 2.82
CA SER A 144 -11.23 -16.64 4.28
C SER A 144 -11.52 -15.28 4.90
N ARG A 145 -12.73 -15.14 5.45
CA ARG A 145 -13.08 -13.98 6.27
C ARG A 145 -12.28 -13.91 7.57
N ALA A 146 -11.72 -15.03 8.01
CA ALA A 146 -10.88 -15.11 9.20
C ALA A 146 -9.61 -14.26 9.07
N VAL A 147 -9.12 -13.98 7.86
CA VAL A 147 -7.92 -13.16 7.64
C VAL A 147 -8.01 -11.76 8.28
N TYR A 148 -9.22 -11.26 8.49
CA TYR A 148 -9.47 -9.95 9.11
C TYR A 148 -9.50 -10.00 10.66
N THR A 149 -9.17 -11.13 11.27
CA THR A 149 -8.98 -11.28 12.72
C THR A 149 -7.51 -11.54 13.04
N PRO A 150 -7.04 -11.24 14.27
CA PRO A 150 -5.65 -11.49 14.67
C PRO A 150 -5.21 -12.94 14.47
N GLU A 151 -6.03 -13.89 14.88
CA GLU A 151 -5.74 -15.32 14.84
C GLU A 151 -5.89 -15.88 13.42
N GLY A 152 -6.86 -15.36 12.67
CA GLY A 152 -7.22 -15.86 11.35
C GLY A 152 -6.16 -15.58 10.29
N ALA A 153 -5.42 -14.48 10.43
CA ALA A 153 -4.32 -14.18 9.50
C ALA A 153 -3.17 -15.21 9.58
N LEU A 154 -2.98 -15.85 10.73
CA LEU A 154 -2.04 -16.97 10.88
C LEU A 154 -2.64 -18.30 10.38
N ALA A 155 -3.94 -18.48 10.58
CA ALA A 155 -4.64 -19.70 10.20
C ALA A 155 -4.69 -19.93 8.68
N VAL A 156 -4.60 -18.85 7.87
CA VAL A 156 -4.61 -18.95 6.41
C VAL A 156 -3.23 -19.20 5.79
N ASP A 157 -2.14 -19.15 6.54
CA ASP A 157 -0.78 -19.28 6.00
C ASP A 157 -0.58 -20.59 5.21
N ALA A 158 -1.17 -21.71 5.65
CA ALA A 158 -1.11 -22.98 4.93
C ALA A 158 -1.81 -22.88 3.56
N GLN A 159 -3.03 -22.39 3.54
CA GLN A 159 -3.82 -22.25 2.32
C GLN A 159 -3.17 -21.28 1.32
N VAL A 160 -2.55 -20.21 1.80
CA VAL A 160 -1.81 -19.26 0.97
C VAL A 160 -0.57 -19.93 0.36
N ALA A 161 0.19 -20.69 1.15
CA ALA A 161 1.35 -21.42 0.65
C ALA A 161 0.97 -22.48 -0.39
N ASP A 162 -0.11 -23.25 -0.14
CA ASP A 162 -0.63 -24.24 -1.09
C ASP A 162 -1.08 -23.58 -2.40
N ALA A 163 -1.78 -22.44 -2.32
CA ALA A 163 -2.20 -21.67 -3.49
C ALA A 163 -1.01 -21.13 -4.31
N ILE A 164 0.06 -20.70 -3.64
CA ILE A 164 1.28 -20.23 -4.29
C ILE A 164 1.99 -21.39 -5.01
N ASN A 165 2.15 -22.53 -4.35
CA ASN A 165 2.81 -23.70 -4.91
C ASN A 165 2.00 -24.30 -6.09
N ASP A 166 0.67 -24.31 -6.01
CA ASP A 166 -0.20 -24.70 -7.12
C ASP A 166 -0.02 -23.77 -8.34
N MET A 167 0.07 -22.46 -8.13
CA MET A 167 0.35 -21.52 -9.24
C MET A 167 1.76 -21.73 -9.81
N ALA A 168 2.75 -22.05 -9.00
CA ALA A 168 4.10 -22.32 -9.48
C ALA A 168 4.13 -23.58 -10.36
N GLU A 169 3.47 -24.65 -9.93
CA GLU A 169 3.45 -25.93 -10.63
C GLU A 169 2.61 -25.87 -11.93
N ARG A 170 1.42 -25.28 -11.87
CA ARG A 170 0.45 -25.34 -12.99
C ARG A 170 0.54 -24.16 -13.95
N ASP A 171 0.85 -22.98 -13.44
CA ASP A 171 0.80 -21.74 -14.23
C ASP A 171 2.20 -21.18 -14.52
N GLY A 172 3.25 -21.77 -13.93
CA GLY A 172 4.64 -21.39 -14.15
C GLY A 172 4.95 -19.98 -13.68
N ILE A 173 4.43 -19.57 -12.51
CA ILE A 173 4.84 -18.33 -11.88
C ILE A 173 6.25 -18.45 -11.33
N GLU A 174 6.98 -17.35 -11.31
CA GLU A 174 8.35 -17.25 -10.81
C GLU A 174 8.44 -16.48 -9.51
N VAL A 175 7.36 -15.79 -9.14
CA VAL A 175 7.21 -15.03 -7.90
C VAL A 175 5.73 -14.91 -7.54
N ALA A 176 5.41 -14.89 -6.26
CA ALA A 176 4.06 -14.68 -5.77
C ALA A 176 3.93 -13.33 -5.07
N VAL A 177 2.86 -12.60 -5.36
CA VAL A 177 2.45 -11.37 -4.65
C VAL A 177 1.23 -11.68 -3.80
N ILE A 178 1.28 -11.32 -2.52
CA ILE A 178 0.17 -11.48 -1.58
C ILE A 178 -0.48 -10.11 -1.35
N SER A 179 -1.79 -10.03 -1.57
CA SER A 179 -2.57 -8.83 -1.28
C SER A 179 -2.98 -8.75 0.19
N GLY A 180 -3.51 -7.59 0.58
CA GLY A 180 -4.14 -7.39 1.89
C GLY A 180 -3.19 -6.86 2.94
N ALA A 181 -3.47 -5.65 3.46
CA ALA A 181 -2.74 -5.04 4.57
C ALA A 181 -2.78 -5.92 5.84
N VAL A 182 -3.81 -6.74 5.98
CA VAL A 182 -3.93 -7.74 7.06
C VAL A 182 -2.85 -8.81 7.02
N MET A 183 -2.21 -9.03 5.88
CA MET A 183 -1.09 -9.97 5.70
C MET A 183 0.29 -9.33 5.96
N ALA A 184 0.33 -8.09 6.45
CA ALA A 184 1.58 -7.45 6.82
C ALA A 184 2.44 -8.34 7.75
N GLY A 185 3.72 -8.55 7.37
CA GLY A 185 4.64 -9.44 8.08
C GLY A 185 4.47 -10.94 7.77
N ALA A 186 3.65 -11.34 6.77
CA ALA A 186 3.47 -12.74 6.40
C ALA A 186 4.64 -13.31 5.59
N GLY A 187 5.38 -12.49 4.87
CA GLY A 187 6.47 -12.93 3.98
C GLY A 187 7.44 -13.93 4.61
N PRO A 188 8.09 -13.63 5.76
CA PRO A 188 9.02 -14.54 6.42
C PRO A 188 8.39 -15.87 6.90
N ARG A 189 7.10 -15.89 7.21
CA ARG A 189 6.39 -17.11 7.64
C ARG A 189 6.03 -18.01 6.46
N LEU A 190 5.71 -17.40 5.32
CA LEU A 190 5.30 -18.12 4.10
C LEU A 190 6.49 -18.61 3.27
N GLN A 191 7.57 -17.82 3.20
CA GLN A 191 8.71 -18.13 2.34
C GLN A 191 9.27 -19.56 2.54
N PRO A 192 9.45 -20.10 3.75
CA PRO A 192 9.96 -21.47 3.93
C PRO A 192 9.03 -22.57 3.41
N ARG A 193 7.77 -22.24 3.11
CA ARG A 193 6.72 -23.18 2.63
C ARG A 193 6.48 -23.06 1.13
N CYS A 194 7.07 -22.07 0.46
CA CYS A 194 6.82 -21.74 -0.93
C CYS A 194 8.05 -22.02 -1.79
N VAL A 195 7.83 -22.58 -3.00
CA VAL A 195 8.90 -22.90 -3.95
C VAL A 195 9.37 -21.70 -4.79
N VAL A 196 8.63 -20.58 -4.73
CA VAL A 196 8.98 -19.32 -5.40
C VAL A 196 9.09 -18.19 -4.37
N PRO A 197 9.80 -17.09 -4.68
CA PRO A 197 9.82 -15.91 -3.83
C PRO A 197 8.41 -15.40 -3.54
N VAL A 198 8.20 -15.00 -2.27
CA VAL A 198 6.93 -14.44 -1.79
C VAL A 198 7.12 -12.96 -1.48
N VAL A 199 6.38 -12.11 -2.17
CA VAL A 199 6.40 -10.65 -1.97
C VAL A 199 5.15 -10.22 -1.22
N GLU A 200 5.36 -9.66 -0.04
CA GLU A 200 4.32 -9.03 0.78
C GLU A 200 4.45 -7.50 0.64
N GLY A 201 3.32 -6.85 0.36
CA GLY A 201 3.29 -5.45 -0.07
C GLY A 201 3.84 -4.45 0.96
N MET A 202 3.62 -4.67 2.26
CA MET A 202 4.08 -3.73 3.29
C MET A 202 5.60 -3.73 3.45
N ALA A 203 6.21 -4.92 3.43
CA ALA A 203 7.66 -5.04 3.49
C ALA A 203 8.32 -4.40 2.25
N ALA A 204 7.76 -4.66 1.06
CA ALA A 204 8.22 -4.05 -0.19
C ALA A 204 8.11 -2.52 -0.15
N ALA A 205 6.95 -1.99 0.27
CA ALA A 205 6.69 -0.55 0.34
C ALA A 205 7.60 0.15 1.36
N PHE A 206 7.79 -0.45 2.54
CA PHE A 206 8.66 0.11 3.55
C PHE A 206 10.13 0.22 3.05
N ARG A 207 10.67 -0.85 2.45
CA ARG A 207 12.04 -0.83 1.92
C ARG A 207 12.22 0.14 0.77
N GLN A 208 11.21 0.29 -0.10
CA GLN A 208 11.25 1.29 -1.16
C GLN A 208 11.16 2.71 -0.60
N ALA A 209 10.34 2.97 0.42
CA ALA A 209 10.31 4.27 1.09
C ALA A 209 11.67 4.63 1.71
N GLU A 210 12.32 3.69 2.44
CA GLU A 210 13.68 3.89 2.94
C GLU A 210 14.69 4.21 1.82
N ALA A 211 14.62 3.49 0.70
CA ALA A 211 15.50 3.70 -0.43
C ALA A 211 15.31 5.10 -1.05
N LEU A 212 14.07 5.52 -1.28
CA LEU A 212 13.77 6.83 -1.86
C LEU A 212 14.19 7.99 -0.95
N VAL A 213 14.01 7.85 0.37
CA VAL A 213 14.50 8.84 1.33
C VAL A 213 16.02 8.94 1.29
N ARG A 214 16.74 7.79 1.30
CA ARG A 214 18.21 7.77 1.25
C ARG A 214 18.77 8.29 -0.09
N LEU A 215 18.04 8.11 -1.19
CA LEU A 215 18.40 8.66 -2.49
C LEU A 215 18.20 10.18 -2.56
N GLY A 216 17.52 10.79 -1.58
CA GLY A 216 17.13 12.19 -1.66
C GLY A 216 16.18 12.47 -2.83
N ALA A 217 15.25 11.54 -3.11
CA ALA A 217 14.36 11.63 -4.25
C ALA A 217 13.52 12.90 -4.21
N ALA A 218 13.67 13.74 -5.23
CA ALA A 218 12.96 15.01 -5.33
C ALA A 218 11.61 14.84 -6.02
N LYS A 219 10.65 15.72 -5.68
CA LYS A 219 9.36 15.81 -6.33
C LYS A 219 9.47 16.45 -7.73
N ALA A 220 8.64 15.97 -8.66
CA ALA A 220 8.45 16.63 -9.93
C ALA A 220 7.86 18.05 -9.75
N ARG A 221 8.42 19.04 -10.44
CA ARG A 221 7.95 20.43 -10.42
C ARG A 221 7.06 20.78 -11.62
N THR A 222 6.88 19.83 -12.53
CA THR A 222 6.08 19.95 -13.76
C THR A 222 5.25 18.69 -13.98
N GLY A 223 4.27 18.75 -14.88
CA GLY A 223 3.42 17.63 -15.22
C GLY A 223 2.39 17.29 -14.14
N ALA A 224 1.82 16.09 -14.22
CA ALA A 224 0.68 15.67 -13.39
C ALA A 224 1.00 15.54 -11.88
N PHE A 225 2.28 15.45 -11.52
CA PHE A 225 2.70 15.38 -10.12
C PHE A 225 3.31 16.69 -9.60
N ALA A 226 3.19 17.80 -10.33
CA ALA A 226 3.47 19.11 -9.77
C ALA A 226 2.46 19.46 -8.66
N ALA A 227 2.89 20.29 -7.71
CA ALA A 227 1.98 20.70 -6.62
C ALA A 227 0.72 21.37 -7.17
N PRO A 228 -0.45 21.20 -6.51
CA PRO A 228 -1.70 21.85 -6.91
C PRO A 228 -1.53 23.38 -7.02
N ALA A 229 -2.18 23.97 -8.00
CA ALA A 229 -2.05 25.40 -8.33
C ALA A 229 -3.12 26.24 -7.62
N GLY A 230 -3.03 26.41 -6.31
CA GLY A 230 -3.77 27.41 -5.51
C GLY A 230 -5.25 27.61 -5.84
N ARG A 231 -6.09 26.61 -5.65
CA ARG A 231 -7.55 26.70 -5.83
C ARG A 231 -8.25 26.75 -4.49
N GLU A 232 -9.23 27.62 -4.35
CA GLU A 232 -10.14 27.59 -3.22
C GLU A 232 -10.98 26.32 -3.22
N SER A 233 -11.16 25.72 -2.06
CA SER A 233 -11.94 24.50 -1.87
C SER A 233 -12.84 24.65 -0.64
N THR A 234 -14.04 24.07 -0.69
CA THR A 234 -15.04 24.09 0.38
C THR A 234 -15.45 22.68 0.78
N GLY A 235 -15.84 22.49 2.05
CA GLY A 235 -16.34 21.20 2.52
C GLY A 235 -15.28 20.14 2.78
N ILE A 236 -13.99 20.53 2.85
CA ILE A 236 -12.85 19.68 3.18
C ILE A 236 -12.16 20.21 4.44
N GLY A 237 -11.27 19.39 5.04
CA GLY A 237 -10.54 19.79 6.25
C GLY A 237 -9.56 20.94 6.02
N ASP A 238 -9.33 21.76 7.05
CA ASP A 238 -8.50 22.97 6.96
C ASP A 238 -7.07 22.66 6.48
N ALA A 239 -6.48 21.55 6.92
CA ALA A 239 -5.14 21.15 6.51
C ALA A 239 -5.06 20.84 5.01
N LEU A 240 -6.06 20.13 4.47
CA LEU A 240 -6.13 19.84 3.04
C LEU A 240 -6.43 21.12 2.23
N ALA A 241 -7.33 21.96 2.70
CA ALA A 241 -7.63 23.26 2.08
C ALA A 241 -6.37 24.14 2.01
N ALA A 242 -5.58 24.21 3.07
CA ALA A 242 -4.30 24.95 3.10
C ALA A 242 -3.28 24.37 2.13
N ALA A 243 -3.16 23.03 2.08
CA ALA A 243 -2.25 22.36 1.14
C ALA A 243 -2.63 22.63 -0.33
N LEU A 244 -3.93 22.62 -0.66
CA LEU A 244 -4.44 22.92 -2.01
C LEU A 244 -4.26 24.39 -2.41
N ARG A 245 -4.28 25.33 -1.46
CA ARG A 245 -3.93 26.74 -1.72
C ARG A 245 -2.44 26.97 -1.94
N GLY A 246 -1.59 26.02 -1.58
CA GLY A 246 -0.15 26.16 -1.63
C GLY A 246 0.45 26.84 -0.39
N ASP A 247 -0.34 27.04 0.67
CA ASP A 247 0.10 27.68 1.94
C ASP A 247 1.05 26.75 2.75
N GLY A 248 1.18 25.49 2.38
CA GLY A 248 2.02 24.48 3.05
C GLY A 248 3.48 24.42 2.57
N GLY A 249 3.87 25.20 1.58
CA GLY A 249 5.24 25.25 1.05
C GLY A 249 6.11 26.17 1.88
N GLY A 250 6.55 25.70 3.06
CA GLY A 250 7.62 26.35 3.81
C GLY A 250 8.85 26.50 2.92
N LYS A 251 9.37 27.72 2.86
CA LYS A 251 10.63 28.11 2.22
C LYS A 251 11.73 27.13 2.65
N GLY A 252 12.25 26.39 1.73
CA GLY A 252 13.47 25.64 1.84
C GLY A 252 14.39 25.98 0.67
#